data_58a109fe8d0cdaed48abd2d0a953f261
#
_entry.id   58a109fe8d0cdaed48abd2d0a953f261
#
_cell.length_a   1.000
_cell.length_b   1.000
_cell.length_c   1.000
_cell.angle_alpha   90.00
_cell.angle_beta   90.00
_cell.angle_gamma   90.00
#
_symmetry.space_group_name_H-M   'P 1'
#
loop_
_entity.id
_entity.type
_entity.pdbx_description
1 polymer ?
#
loop_
_entity_poly.entity_id
_entity_poly.type
_entity_poly.pdbx_seq_one_letter_code
_entity_poly.pdbx_strand_id
1 'polypeptide(L)'
;MVDIHRQSLSSEQIKAKARQLGADLVGIADGRVMNENPPDPGHPLRPMDLTELDGERVIVLAKRTFTGSSRIRAWNDRHKFYNDEIALSRLEEACLELVYWLEEQGYPAVIVPPTHTDPWRYGGDPAAHRGTMLSLEHAAVEAGLGTLGLNLQLLTPEYGPRVILSAVLCSVPVEPDRKMEQALCLGPSCGRCLSSCPGNVIKHWDRDWEGCDKFRQPYGFGKFADHLVGIINEDGLEGCPGKATVVLPVKGGRPVPYPFVAPAG
;
A
#
# COMPACT_ATOMS: atom_id res chain seq x y z
N MET A 1 -35.66 12.72 2.14
CA MET A 1 -34.83 11.84 1.30
C MET A 1 -34.49 12.64 0.04
N VAL A 2 -33.25 12.99 -0.18
CA VAL A 2 -32.83 13.65 -1.42
C VAL A 2 -32.89 12.58 -2.48
N ASP A 3 -33.67 12.81 -3.54
CA ASP A 3 -33.77 11.89 -4.69
C ASP A 3 -32.45 12.02 -5.48
N ILE A 4 -31.52 11.13 -5.22
CA ILE A 4 -30.23 11.10 -5.91
C ILE A 4 -30.49 10.47 -7.29
N HIS A 5 -30.55 11.29 -8.31
CA HIS A 5 -30.68 10.83 -9.67
C HIS A 5 -29.40 10.11 -10.11
N ARG A 6 -29.42 8.77 -10.09
CA ARG A 6 -28.31 7.93 -10.50
C ARG A 6 -28.28 7.80 -12.03
N GLN A 7 -27.15 8.13 -12.62
CA GLN A 7 -26.93 7.91 -14.06
C GLN A 7 -26.51 6.46 -14.31
N SER A 8 -26.97 5.91 -15.41
CA SER A 8 -26.52 4.56 -15.83
C SER A 8 -25.08 4.67 -16.35
N LEU A 9 -24.18 3.93 -15.71
CA LEU A 9 -22.78 3.81 -16.12
C LEU A 9 -22.49 2.38 -16.60
N SER A 10 -21.50 2.26 -17.48
CA SER A 10 -20.91 0.98 -17.86
C SER A 10 -19.51 0.83 -17.27
N SER A 11 -19.04 -0.42 -17.12
CA SER A 11 -17.65 -0.70 -16.68
C SER A 11 -16.63 0.02 -17.55
N GLU A 12 -16.85 0.06 -18.87
CA GLU A 12 -15.94 0.72 -19.82
C GLU A 12 -15.90 2.24 -19.66
N GLN A 13 -17.02 2.88 -19.34
CA GLN A 13 -17.04 4.34 -19.06
C GLN A 13 -16.21 4.67 -17.82
N ILE A 14 -16.35 3.88 -16.74
CA ILE A 14 -15.58 4.05 -15.51
C ILE A 14 -14.09 3.85 -15.79
N LYS A 15 -13.74 2.75 -16.48
CA LYS A 15 -12.34 2.46 -16.82
C LYS A 15 -11.74 3.51 -17.76
N ALA A 16 -12.48 4.00 -18.72
CA ALA A 16 -12.06 5.07 -19.62
C ALA A 16 -11.80 6.39 -18.85
N LYS A 17 -12.71 6.75 -17.93
CA LYS A 17 -12.55 7.91 -17.07
C LYS A 17 -11.30 7.81 -16.20
N ALA A 18 -11.11 6.68 -15.51
CA ALA A 18 -9.93 6.47 -14.66
C ALA A 18 -8.61 6.54 -15.45
N ARG A 19 -8.57 5.99 -16.68
CA ARG A 19 -7.40 6.12 -17.57
C ARG A 19 -7.19 7.58 -18.01
N GLN A 20 -8.24 8.32 -18.32
CA GLN A 20 -8.16 9.75 -18.65
C GLN A 20 -7.58 10.55 -17.49
N LEU A 21 -7.91 10.19 -16.25
CA LEU A 21 -7.40 10.82 -15.03
C LEU A 21 -5.93 10.44 -14.73
N GLY A 22 -5.38 9.43 -15.38
CA GLY A 22 -3.96 9.11 -15.34
C GLY A 22 -3.60 7.73 -14.80
N ALA A 23 -4.56 6.83 -14.57
CA ALA A 23 -4.27 5.43 -14.32
C ALA A 23 -3.70 4.76 -15.59
N ASP A 24 -2.72 3.88 -15.43
CA ASP A 24 -2.16 3.10 -16.56
C ASP A 24 -2.95 1.79 -16.77
N LEU A 25 -3.41 1.14 -15.68
CA LEU A 25 -4.32 0.00 -15.75
C LEU A 25 -5.52 0.25 -14.81
N VAL A 26 -6.68 -0.26 -15.20
CA VAL A 26 -7.90 -0.17 -14.39
C VAL A 26 -8.69 -1.45 -14.53
N GLY A 27 -9.15 -1.99 -13.41
CA GLY A 27 -10.05 -3.14 -13.36
C GLY A 27 -11.08 -2.97 -12.25
N ILE A 28 -12.17 -3.71 -12.33
CA ILE A 28 -13.29 -3.65 -11.38
C ILE A 28 -13.49 -5.03 -10.77
N ALA A 29 -13.29 -5.16 -9.46
CA ALA A 29 -13.55 -6.39 -8.72
C ALA A 29 -14.97 -6.38 -8.10
N ASP A 30 -15.49 -7.58 -7.83
CA ASP A 30 -16.69 -7.75 -7.01
C ASP A 30 -16.32 -7.71 -5.53
N GLY A 31 -16.72 -6.64 -4.84
CA GLY A 31 -16.44 -6.48 -3.41
C GLY A 31 -17.15 -7.51 -2.54
N ARG A 32 -18.28 -8.08 -2.99
CA ARG A 32 -18.97 -9.16 -2.28
C ARG A 32 -18.14 -10.42 -2.27
N VAL A 33 -17.54 -10.78 -3.40
CA VAL A 33 -16.62 -11.92 -3.50
C VAL A 33 -15.41 -11.72 -2.59
N MET A 34 -14.87 -10.50 -2.51
CA MET A 34 -13.76 -10.17 -1.62
C MET A 34 -14.17 -10.23 -0.14
N ASN A 35 -15.40 -9.88 0.21
CA ASN A 35 -15.93 -10.01 1.57
C ASN A 35 -16.03 -11.48 2.00
N GLU A 36 -16.46 -12.36 1.11
CA GLU A 36 -16.64 -13.79 1.38
C GLU A 36 -15.34 -14.58 1.37
N ASN A 37 -14.36 -14.16 0.57
CA ASN A 37 -13.11 -14.87 0.34
C ASN A 37 -11.88 -13.98 0.59
N PRO A 38 -11.67 -13.52 1.83
CA PRO A 38 -10.49 -12.72 2.16
C PRO A 38 -9.20 -13.56 2.00
N PRO A 39 -8.08 -12.97 1.56
CA PRO A 39 -6.83 -13.69 1.33
C PRO A 39 -6.20 -14.20 2.64
N ASP A 40 -6.49 -13.54 3.76
CA ASP A 40 -6.08 -13.94 5.10
C ASP A 40 -7.29 -13.82 6.05
N PRO A 41 -7.92 -14.94 6.42
CA PRO A 41 -9.06 -14.89 7.34
C PRO A 41 -8.75 -14.30 8.72
N GLY A 42 -7.50 -14.34 9.17
CA GLY A 42 -7.08 -13.75 10.44
C GLY A 42 -6.98 -12.21 10.38
N HIS A 43 -6.72 -11.66 9.18
CA HIS A 43 -6.64 -10.22 8.91
C HIS A 43 -7.32 -9.95 7.57
N PRO A 44 -8.65 -9.94 7.52
CA PRO A 44 -9.40 -10.05 6.27
C PRO A 44 -9.25 -8.84 5.34
N LEU A 45 -9.06 -7.62 5.86
CA LEU A 45 -8.87 -6.39 5.06
C LEU A 45 -9.86 -6.31 3.88
N ARG A 46 -11.16 -6.39 4.19
CA ARG A 46 -12.26 -6.50 3.21
C ARG A 46 -12.88 -5.15 2.91
N PRO A 47 -13.57 -4.98 1.80
CA PRO A 47 -14.37 -3.79 1.53
C PRO A 47 -15.35 -3.44 2.67
N MET A 48 -16.03 -4.43 3.26
CA MET A 48 -16.96 -4.24 4.37
C MET A 48 -16.31 -3.77 5.69
N ASP A 49 -15.01 -3.91 5.82
CA ASP A 49 -14.27 -3.39 6.99
C ASP A 49 -14.03 -1.87 6.88
N LEU A 50 -14.22 -1.29 5.70
CA LEU A 50 -14.05 0.13 5.40
C LEU A 50 -15.36 0.89 5.26
N THR A 51 -16.37 0.27 4.65
CA THR A 51 -17.68 0.91 4.40
C THR A 51 -18.81 -0.11 4.48
N GLU A 52 -19.93 0.30 5.08
CA GLU A 52 -21.11 -0.54 5.18
C GLU A 52 -21.97 -0.53 3.91
N LEU A 53 -21.90 0.53 3.10
CA LEU A 53 -22.85 0.76 2.01
C LEU A 53 -22.22 0.74 0.62
N ASP A 54 -20.98 1.17 0.47
CA ASP A 54 -20.38 1.48 -0.83
C ASP A 54 -19.27 0.50 -1.25
N GLY A 55 -19.32 -0.73 -0.75
CA GLY A 55 -18.29 -1.75 -0.96
C GLY A 55 -18.60 -2.83 -1.99
N GLU A 56 -19.66 -2.69 -2.82
CA GLU A 56 -20.04 -3.75 -3.78
C GLU A 56 -19.09 -3.86 -4.97
N ARG A 57 -18.46 -2.78 -5.35
CA ARG A 57 -17.47 -2.74 -6.43
C ARG A 57 -16.17 -2.11 -5.94
N VAL A 58 -15.07 -2.73 -6.30
CA VAL A 58 -13.72 -2.24 -6.02
C VAL A 58 -13.07 -1.88 -7.35
N ILE A 59 -13.03 -0.59 -7.65
CA ILE A 59 -12.36 -0.08 -8.85
C ILE A 59 -10.88 0.06 -8.52
N VAL A 60 -10.06 -0.83 -9.06
CA VAL A 60 -8.62 -0.85 -8.82
C VAL A 60 -7.92 -0.06 -9.91
N LEU A 61 -7.14 0.92 -9.49
CA LEU A 61 -6.28 1.72 -10.37
C LEU A 61 -4.83 1.32 -10.15
N ALA A 62 -4.10 1.17 -11.23
CA ALA A 62 -2.66 0.91 -11.17
C ALA A 62 -1.88 1.99 -11.93
N LYS A 63 -0.80 2.46 -11.32
CA LYS A 63 0.18 3.37 -11.92
C LYS A 63 1.50 2.65 -12.10
N ARG A 64 2.03 2.63 -13.33
CA ARG A 64 3.35 2.05 -13.56
C ARG A 64 4.46 2.90 -12.93
N THR A 65 5.43 2.23 -12.33
CA THR A 65 6.69 2.87 -11.96
C THR A 65 7.62 2.88 -13.17
N PHE A 66 8.46 3.91 -13.28
CA PHE A 66 9.34 4.02 -14.44
C PHE A 66 10.59 3.15 -14.30
N THR A 67 11.07 2.63 -15.42
CA THR A 67 12.25 1.75 -15.48
C THR A 67 13.51 2.42 -14.91
N GLY A 68 13.60 3.74 -15.01
CA GLY A 68 14.72 4.52 -14.44
C GLY A 68 14.87 4.37 -12.93
N SER A 69 13.75 4.23 -12.18
CA SER A 69 13.79 4.03 -10.73
C SER A 69 14.56 2.78 -10.33
N SER A 70 14.44 1.69 -11.12
CA SER A 70 15.14 0.45 -10.83
C SER A 70 16.66 0.50 -11.11
N ARG A 71 17.12 1.56 -11.76
CA ARG A 71 18.54 1.79 -12.10
C ARG A 71 19.23 2.76 -11.15
N ILE A 72 18.49 3.35 -10.22
CA ILE A 72 19.07 4.20 -9.17
C ILE A 72 19.95 3.32 -8.27
N ARG A 73 21.13 3.81 -7.92
CA ARG A 73 22.07 3.06 -7.07
C ARG A 73 21.43 2.78 -5.71
N ALA A 74 21.64 1.58 -5.17
CA ALA A 74 20.99 1.09 -3.96
C ALA A 74 21.19 1.98 -2.71
N TRP A 75 22.26 2.76 -2.67
CA TRP A 75 22.54 3.69 -1.56
C TRP A 75 21.84 5.07 -1.72
N ASN A 76 21.16 5.32 -2.84
CA ASN A 76 20.43 6.58 -3.07
C ASN A 76 18.92 6.41 -2.84
N ASP A 77 18.56 5.94 -1.65
CA ASP A 77 17.17 5.65 -1.29
C ASP A 77 16.27 6.89 -1.38
N ARG A 78 16.77 8.08 -1.06
CA ARG A 78 15.99 9.32 -1.17
C ARG A 78 15.51 9.59 -2.59
N HIS A 79 16.37 9.40 -3.58
CA HIS A 79 16.03 9.65 -4.97
C HIS A 79 15.01 8.63 -5.49
N LYS A 80 15.19 7.36 -5.11
CA LYS A 80 14.23 6.30 -5.43
C LYS A 80 12.88 6.59 -4.80
N PHE A 81 12.85 6.90 -3.51
CA PHE A 81 11.65 7.25 -2.76
C PHE A 81 10.91 8.42 -3.42
N TYR A 82 11.60 9.51 -3.75
CA TYR A 82 11.02 10.66 -4.43
C TYR A 82 10.35 10.29 -5.77
N ASN A 83 10.97 9.44 -6.57
CA ASN A 83 10.39 8.98 -7.84
C ASN A 83 9.13 8.14 -7.63
N ASP A 84 9.11 7.30 -6.62
CA ASP A 84 7.95 6.46 -6.30
C ASP A 84 6.82 7.33 -5.72
N GLU A 85 7.12 8.31 -4.87
CA GLU A 85 6.16 9.25 -4.29
C GLU A 85 5.45 10.12 -5.35
N ILE A 86 6.15 10.59 -6.37
CA ILE A 86 5.52 11.34 -7.47
C ILE A 86 4.53 10.48 -8.25
N ALA A 87 4.86 9.21 -8.50
CA ALA A 87 3.95 8.29 -9.16
C ALA A 87 2.73 7.96 -8.29
N LEU A 88 2.97 7.82 -6.97
CA LEU A 88 1.94 7.60 -5.96
C LEU A 88 0.98 8.79 -5.88
N SER A 89 1.49 10.01 -5.71
CA SER A 89 0.67 11.22 -5.64
C SER A 89 -0.20 11.39 -6.89
N ARG A 90 0.34 11.06 -8.06
CA ARG A 90 -0.44 11.11 -9.30
C ARG A 90 -1.56 10.08 -9.34
N LEU A 91 -1.37 8.91 -8.72
CA LEU A 91 -2.41 7.89 -8.61
C LEU A 91 -3.49 8.31 -7.61
N GLU A 92 -3.10 8.89 -6.47
CA GLU A 92 -4.02 9.40 -5.45
C GLU A 92 -4.90 10.55 -5.99
N GLU A 93 -4.33 11.48 -6.74
CA GLU A 93 -5.08 12.51 -7.46
C GLU A 93 -6.11 11.89 -8.42
N ALA A 94 -5.71 10.87 -9.18
CA ALA A 94 -6.62 10.20 -10.11
C ALA A 94 -7.78 9.50 -9.38
N CYS A 95 -7.52 8.92 -8.19
CA CYS A 95 -8.57 8.35 -7.37
C CYS A 95 -9.53 9.41 -6.82
N LEU A 96 -9.02 10.54 -6.35
CA LEU A 96 -9.82 11.66 -5.87
C LEU A 96 -10.76 12.20 -6.95
N GLU A 97 -10.24 12.48 -8.12
CA GLU A 97 -11.02 12.97 -9.26
C GLU A 97 -12.05 11.93 -9.74
N LEU A 98 -11.72 10.63 -9.65
CA LEU A 98 -12.66 9.57 -9.97
C LEU A 98 -13.82 9.51 -8.97
N VAL A 99 -13.54 9.70 -7.68
CA VAL A 99 -14.57 9.77 -6.63
C VAL A 99 -15.52 10.92 -6.90
N TYR A 100 -15.02 12.13 -7.12
CA TYR A 100 -15.86 13.29 -7.44
C TYR A 100 -16.73 13.03 -8.67
N TRP A 101 -16.14 12.46 -9.72
CA TRP A 101 -16.91 12.13 -10.93
C TRP A 101 -18.00 11.08 -10.66
N LEU A 102 -17.74 10.04 -9.84
CA LEU A 102 -18.75 9.04 -9.47
C LEU A 102 -19.87 9.65 -8.64
N GLU A 103 -19.55 10.54 -7.69
CA GLU A 103 -20.54 11.25 -6.89
C GLU A 103 -21.43 12.16 -7.75
N GLU A 104 -20.88 12.85 -8.77
CA GLU A 104 -21.64 13.60 -9.75
C GLU A 104 -22.62 12.73 -10.55
N GLN A 105 -22.29 11.43 -10.73
CA GLN A 105 -23.18 10.46 -11.35
C GLN A 105 -24.20 9.83 -10.36
N GLY A 106 -24.17 10.24 -9.09
CA GLY A 106 -25.05 9.77 -8.03
C GLY A 106 -24.57 8.51 -7.30
N TYR A 107 -23.27 8.18 -7.37
CA TYR A 107 -22.66 7.05 -6.69
C TYR A 107 -21.61 7.51 -5.68
N PRO A 108 -21.95 7.58 -4.39
CA PRO A 108 -20.96 7.81 -3.34
C PRO A 108 -19.81 6.81 -3.44
N ALA A 109 -18.60 7.29 -3.20
CA ALA A 109 -17.42 6.47 -3.35
C ALA A 109 -16.36 6.78 -2.29
N VAL A 110 -15.52 5.80 -1.98
CA VAL A 110 -14.47 5.90 -0.94
C VAL A 110 -13.11 5.53 -1.52
N ILE A 111 -12.11 6.39 -1.31
CA ILE A 111 -10.73 6.10 -1.71
C ILE A 111 -10.10 5.12 -0.72
N VAL A 112 -9.42 4.12 -1.25
CA VAL A 112 -8.52 3.24 -0.49
C VAL A 112 -7.08 3.65 -0.81
N PRO A 113 -6.37 4.30 0.12
CA PRO A 113 -5.02 4.77 -0.13
C PRO A 113 -4.03 3.61 -0.28
N PRO A 114 -3.01 3.74 -1.13
CA PRO A 114 -2.06 2.67 -1.43
C PRO A 114 -1.09 2.36 -0.30
N THR A 115 -0.83 3.31 0.59
CA THR A 115 0.25 3.21 1.58
C THR A 115 -0.13 3.61 3.00
N HIS A 116 -1.35 4.09 3.22
CA HIS A 116 -1.75 4.50 4.57
C HIS A 116 -1.98 3.28 5.45
N THR A 117 -1.13 3.14 6.44
CA THR A 117 -1.29 2.23 7.56
C THR A 117 -2.19 2.89 8.58
N ASP A 118 -3.15 2.17 9.11
CA ASP A 118 -3.92 2.62 10.27
C ASP A 118 -2.95 2.87 11.44
N PRO A 119 -2.75 4.13 11.86
CA PRO A 119 -1.76 4.45 12.91
C PRO A 119 -2.11 3.80 14.26
N TRP A 120 -3.37 3.45 14.49
CA TRP A 120 -3.81 2.78 15.70
C TRP A 120 -3.43 1.29 15.75
N ARG A 121 -3.14 0.68 14.61
CA ARG A 121 -2.65 -0.70 14.51
C ARG A 121 -1.14 -0.82 14.78
N TYR A 122 -0.41 0.28 14.90
CA TYR A 122 1.02 0.26 15.26
C TYR A 122 1.28 -0.14 16.73
N GLY A 123 0.26 -0.16 17.56
CA GLY A 123 0.43 -0.24 19.01
C GLY A 123 0.50 -1.62 19.65
N GLY A 124 0.59 -2.74 18.93
CA GLY A 124 0.53 -3.98 19.68
C GLY A 124 0.90 -5.28 18.97
N ASP A 125 0.54 -5.46 17.71
CA ASP A 125 0.80 -6.73 17.01
C ASP A 125 1.58 -6.48 15.72
N PRO A 126 2.83 -7.00 15.60
CA PRO A 126 3.59 -6.92 14.36
C PRO A 126 2.89 -7.51 13.14
N ALA A 127 1.99 -8.47 13.34
CA ALA A 127 1.18 -9.04 12.27
C ALA A 127 0.10 -8.05 11.77
N ALA A 128 -0.33 -7.12 12.61
CA ALA A 128 -1.25 -6.04 12.23
C ALA A 128 -0.59 -4.97 11.32
N HIS A 129 0.73 -4.96 11.22
CA HIS A 129 1.49 -4.07 10.33
C HIS A 129 1.40 -4.43 8.84
N ARG A 130 0.47 -5.25 8.43
CA ARG A 130 0.24 -5.57 7.01
C ARG A 130 -0.32 -4.38 6.19
N GLY A 131 -0.20 -3.22 6.72
CA GLY A 131 0.08 -1.94 6.10
C GLY A 131 -1.00 -1.26 5.30
N THR A 132 -2.03 -1.93 4.80
CA THR A 132 -3.09 -1.34 3.98
C THR A 132 -4.46 -1.56 4.59
N MET A 133 -5.40 -0.65 4.32
CA MET A 133 -6.79 -0.77 4.78
C MET A 133 -7.55 -1.84 4.01
N LEU A 134 -7.09 -2.16 2.80
CA LEU A 134 -7.62 -3.20 1.91
C LEU A 134 -6.44 -3.99 1.35
N SER A 135 -6.62 -5.28 1.08
CA SER A 135 -5.64 -6.07 0.32
C SER A 135 -5.69 -5.67 -1.17
N LEU A 136 -4.89 -4.67 -1.56
CA LEU A 136 -4.90 -4.11 -2.91
C LEU A 136 -4.41 -5.10 -3.96
N GLU A 137 -3.44 -5.94 -3.64
CA GLU A 137 -2.96 -6.99 -4.53
C GLU A 137 -4.06 -8.04 -4.79
N HIS A 138 -4.82 -8.40 -3.74
CA HIS A 138 -5.97 -9.28 -3.90
C HIS A 138 -7.05 -8.61 -4.75
N ALA A 139 -7.40 -7.35 -4.45
CA ALA A 139 -8.36 -6.60 -5.24
C ALA A 139 -7.96 -6.52 -6.72
N ALA A 140 -6.68 -6.33 -7.01
CA ALA A 140 -6.16 -6.28 -8.37
C ALA A 140 -6.24 -7.64 -9.09
N VAL A 141 -6.06 -8.74 -8.38
CA VAL A 141 -6.26 -10.10 -8.92
C VAL A 141 -7.75 -10.33 -9.22
N GLU A 142 -8.64 -9.99 -8.28
CA GLU A 142 -10.09 -10.10 -8.47
C GLU A 142 -10.58 -9.20 -9.62
N ALA A 143 -9.95 -8.04 -9.83
CA ALA A 143 -10.21 -7.12 -10.93
C ALA A 143 -9.55 -7.54 -12.27
N GLY A 144 -8.91 -8.71 -12.34
CA GLY A 144 -8.31 -9.23 -13.57
C GLY A 144 -7.06 -8.52 -14.06
N LEU A 145 -6.40 -7.70 -13.22
CA LEU A 145 -5.21 -6.93 -13.63
C LEU A 145 -3.93 -7.77 -13.69
N GLY A 146 -3.95 -8.96 -13.11
CA GLY A 146 -2.79 -9.83 -13.08
C GLY A 146 -2.93 -10.99 -12.10
N THR A 147 -1.79 -11.57 -11.72
CA THR A 147 -1.72 -12.66 -10.73
C THR A 147 -0.67 -12.38 -9.67
N LEU A 148 -0.80 -12.99 -8.49
CA LEU A 148 0.20 -12.85 -7.45
C LEU A 148 1.51 -13.56 -7.82
N GLY A 149 2.61 -12.86 -7.60
CA GLY A 149 3.95 -13.45 -7.61
C GLY A 149 4.27 -14.19 -6.32
N LEU A 150 5.30 -15.02 -6.36
CA LEU A 150 5.83 -15.78 -5.22
C LEU A 150 6.16 -14.89 -3.99
N ASN A 151 6.42 -13.61 -4.23
CA ASN A 151 6.72 -12.59 -3.24
C ASN A 151 5.49 -11.78 -2.78
N LEU A 152 4.28 -12.25 -3.09
CA LEU A 152 3.01 -11.60 -2.78
C LEU A 152 2.79 -10.24 -3.47
N GLN A 153 3.55 -9.89 -4.49
CA GLN A 153 3.30 -8.71 -5.31
C GLN A 153 2.47 -9.06 -6.54
N LEU A 154 1.65 -8.13 -7.00
CA LEU A 154 0.94 -8.27 -8.27
C LEU A 154 1.93 -8.31 -9.43
N LEU A 155 1.73 -9.25 -10.33
CA LEU A 155 2.37 -9.30 -11.64
C LEU A 155 1.32 -8.99 -12.70
N THR A 156 1.53 -7.94 -13.48
CA THR A 156 0.68 -7.58 -14.61
C THR A 156 1.33 -8.01 -15.93
N PRO A 157 0.55 -8.34 -16.98
CA PRO A 157 1.11 -8.67 -18.30
C PRO A 157 1.94 -7.52 -18.89
N GLU A 158 1.51 -6.27 -18.70
CA GLU A 158 2.09 -5.10 -19.34
C GLU A 158 3.36 -4.60 -18.63
N TYR A 159 3.35 -4.60 -17.30
CA TYR A 159 4.40 -3.94 -16.51
C TYR A 159 5.11 -4.87 -15.52
N GLY A 160 4.71 -6.15 -15.45
CA GLY A 160 5.22 -7.08 -14.43
C GLY A 160 4.92 -6.55 -13.01
N PRO A 161 5.91 -6.57 -12.10
CA PRO A 161 5.71 -6.10 -10.71
C PRO A 161 5.84 -4.57 -10.55
N ARG A 162 6.03 -3.82 -11.64
CA ARG A 162 6.32 -2.38 -11.59
C ARG A 162 5.07 -1.53 -11.63
N VAL A 163 4.16 -1.76 -10.69
CA VAL A 163 2.93 -0.99 -10.52
C VAL A 163 2.74 -0.61 -9.06
N ILE A 164 2.13 0.55 -8.84
CA ILE A 164 1.58 1.01 -7.57
C ILE A 164 0.06 0.89 -7.70
N LEU A 165 -0.60 0.42 -6.66
CA LEU A 165 -2.02 0.15 -6.65
C LEU A 165 -2.75 1.12 -5.72
N SER A 166 -3.95 1.51 -6.08
CA SER A 166 -4.93 2.17 -5.23
C SER A 166 -6.32 1.66 -5.63
N ALA A 167 -7.33 1.94 -4.83
CA ALA A 167 -8.68 1.53 -5.16
C ALA A 167 -9.71 2.59 -4.78
N VAL A 168 -10.86 2.53 -5.44
CA VAL A 168 -12.06 3.28 -5.10
C VAL A 168 -13.19 2.30 -4.88
N LEU A 169 -13.82 2.35 -3.71
CA LEU A 169 -15.01 1.56 -3.39
C LEU A 169 -16.27 2.32 -3.79
N CYS A 170 -17.23 1.65 -4.38
CA CYS A 170 -18.55 2.21 -4.67
C CYS A 170 -19.59 1.10 -4.91
N SER A 171 -20.88 1.47 -4.91
CA SER A 171 -21.98 0.55 -5.22
C SER A 171 -22.61 0.81 -6.61
N VAL A 172 -21.77 1.17 -7.58
CA VAL A 172 -22.21 1.32 -8.95
C VAL A 172 -22.60 -0.06 -9.55
N PRO A 173 -23.78 -0.21 -10.15
CA PRO A 173 -24.27 -1.50 -10.64
C PRO A 173 -23.68 -1.87 -12.01
N VAL A 174 -22.37 -2.13 -12.04
CA VAL A 174 -21.64 -2.55 -13.23
C VAL A 174 -21.10 -3.96 -13.07
N GLU A 175 -20.90 -4.67 -14.19
CA GLU A 175 -20.29 -5.99 -14.17
C GLU A 175 -18.82 -5.91 -13.79
N PRO A 176 -18.36 -6.75 -12.85
CA PRO A 176 -16.95 -6.84 -12.51
C PRO A 176 -16.15 -7.52 -13.62
N ASP A 177 -14.87 -7.26 -13.67
CA ASP A 177 -13.95 -7.92 -14.58
C ASP A 177 -13.70 -9.37 -14.16
N ARG A 178 -13.32 -10.21 -15.11
CA ARG A 178 -12.97 -11.61 -14.83
C ARG A 178 -11.52 -11.73 -14.38
N LYS A 179 -11.28 -12.58 -13.39
CA LYS A 179 -9.91 -12.94 -12.98
C LYS A 179 -9.11 -13.50 -14.15
N MET A 180 -7.81 -13.24 -14.11
CA MET A 180 -6.86 -13.90 -15.01
C MET A 180 -6.69 -15.36 -14.62
N GLU A 181 -6.91 -16.30 -15.53
CA GLU A 181 -6.75 -17.72 -15.27
C GLU A 181 -5.29 -18.19 -15.30
N GLN A 182 -4.49 -17.59 -16.20
CA GLN A 182 -3.11 -17.98 -16.38
C GLN A 182 -2.18 -17.28 -15.41
N ALA A 183 -1.51 -18.05 -14.54
CA ALA A 183 -0.49 -17.52 -13.64
C ALA A 183 0.71 -16.96 -14.40
N LEU A 184 1.10 -15.73 -14.08
CA LEU A 184 2.27 -15.06 -14.67
C LEU A 184 3.57 -15.41 -13.94
N CYS A 185 3.48 -15.85 -12.68
CA CYS A 185 4.64 -16.24 -11.89
C CYS A 185 5.11 -17.64 -12.26
N LEU A 186 6.41 -17.79 -12.54
CA LEU A 186 7.02 -19.11 -12.80
C LEU A 186 7.22 -19.95 -11.53
N GLY A 187 6.85 -19.42 -10.38
CA GLY A 187 6.93 -20.11 -9.09
C GLY A 187 8.36 -20.35 -8.58
N PRO A 188 8.52 -21.35 -7.71
CA PRO A 188 9.79 -21.63 -7.04
C PRO A 188 10.97 -21.93 -7.98
N SER A 189 10.69 -22.44 -9.18
CA SER A 189 11.74 -22.72 -10.19
C SER A 189 12.47 -21.46 -10.66
N CYS A 190 11.83 -20.29 -10.58
CA CYS A 190 12.46 -19.00 -10.91
C CYS A 190 13.23 -18.42 -9.72
N GLY A 191 12.59 -18.27 -8.55
CA GLY A 191 13.17 -17.79 -7.28
C GLY A 191 13.87 -16.43 -7.30
N ARG A 192 13.80 -15.65 -8.40
CA ARG A 192 14.54 -14.38 -8.55
C ARG A 192 14.16 -13.34 -7.49
N CYS A 193 12.89 -13.26 -7.11
CA CYS A 193 12.42 -12.32 -6.08
C CYS A 193 13.02 -12.67 -4.70
N LEU A 194 13.20 -13.96 -4.39
CA LEU A 194 13.81 -14.41 -3.15
C LEU A 194 15.30 -14.03 -3.11
N SER A 195 16.04 -14.37 -4.17
CA SER A 195 17.48 -14.10 -4.26
C SER A 195 17.82 -12.61 -4.35
N SER A 196 16.88 -11.78 -4.84
CA SER A 196 17.06 -10.32 -4.94
C SER A 196 16.75 -9.57 -3.66
N CYS A 197 16.10 -10.21 -2.67
CA CYS A 197 15.73 -9.55 -1.44
C CYS A 197 16.94 -9.33 -0.53
N PRO A 198 17.40 -8.08 -0.31
CA PRO A 198 18.59 -7.83 0.47
C PRO A 198 18.44 -8.15 1.95
N GLY A 199 17.21 -8.18 2.47
CA GLY A 199 16.88 -8.58 3.84
C GLY A 199 16.61 -10.08 3.98
N ASN A 200 16.56 -10.84 2.89
CA ASN A 200 16.21 -12.26 2.86
C ASN A 200 14.88 -12.59 3.59
N VAL A 201 13.93 -11.67 3.51
CA VAL A 201 12.64 -11.72 4.21
C VAL A 201 11.50 -12.27 3.36
N ILE A 202 11.70 -12.42 2.04
CA ILE A 202 10.71 -13.00 1.14
C ILE A 202 10.81 -14.52 1.23
N LYS A 203 9.67 -15.16 1.48
CA LYS A 203 9.51 -16.62 1.50
C LYS A 203 8.62 -17.05 0.32
N HIS A 204 8.39 -18.35 0.18
CA HIS A 204 7.47 -18.90 -0.82
C HIS A 204 6.03 -18.60 -0.42
N TRP A 205 5.38 -17.66 -1.12
CA TRP A 205 4.01 -17.23 -0.87
C TRP A 205 3.81 -16.66 0.55
N ASP A 206 4.90 -16.10 1.11
CA ASP A 206 4.89 -15.50 2.44
C ASP A 206 5.99 -14.45 2.55
N ARG A 207 5.92 -13.62 3.58
CA ARG A 207 6.90 -12.59 3.88
C ARG A 207 7.07 -12.44 5.38
N ASP A 208 8.31 -12.41 5.82
CA ASP A 208 8.67 -11.94 7.17
C ASP A 208 8.52 -10.40 7.21
N TRP A 209 7.34 -9.94 7.61
CA TRP A 209 7.00 -8.52 7.66
C TRP A 209 7.83 -7.76 8.68
N GLU A 210 8.07 -8.35 9.85
CA GLU A 210 8.88 -7.75 10.90
C GLU A 210 10.34 -7.59 10.45
N GLY A 211 10.90 -8.63 9.86
CA GLY A 211 12.23 -8.57 9.27
C GLY A 211 12.33 -7.56 8.13
N CYS A 212 11.27 -7.45 7.31
CA CYS A 212 11.20 -6.47 6.22
C CYS A 212 11.22 -5.04 6.77
N ASP A 213 10.43 -4.74 7.78
CA ASP A 213 10.39 -3.42 8.40
C ASP A 213 11.72 -3.06 9.09
N LYS A 214 12.28 -4.00 9.84
CA LYS A 214 13.60 -3.83 10.47
C LYS A 214 14.70 -3.56 9.44
N PHE A 215 14.64 -4.21 8.29
CA PHE A 215 15.62 -4.01 7.21
C PHE A 215 15.39 -2.69 6.48
N ARG A 216 14.13 -2.38 6.14
CA ARG A 216 13.75 -1.22 5.33
C ARG A 216 13.83 0.09 6.10
N GLN A 217 13.48 0.05 7.37
CA GLN A 217 13.45 1.20 8.26
C GLN A 217 14.15 0.90 9.59
N PRO A 218 15.47 0.63 9.59
CA PRO A 218 16.20 0.26 10.78
C PRO A 218 16.20 1.35 11.87
N TYR A 219 15.82 2.58 11.49
CA TYR A 219 15.72 3.76 12.36
C TYR A 219 14.32 4.39 12.27
N GLY A 220 13.32 3.65 11.80
CA GLY A 220 11.96 4.15 11.66
C GLY A 220 11.26 4.42 12.98
N PHE A 221 10.00 4.92 12.88
CA PHE A 221 9.20 5.30 14.04
C PHE A 221 9.07 4.18 15.09
N GLY A 222 8.99 2.91 14.69
CA GLY A 222 8.97 1.79 15.62
C GLY A 222 10.20 1.74 16.52
N LYS A 223 11.40 1.91 15.94
CA LYS A 223 12.65 1.97 16.72
C LYS A 223 12.73 3.19 17.62
N PHE A 224 12.21 4.32 17.17
CA PHE A 224 12.11 5.52 17.99
C PHE A 224 11.13 5.31 19.17
N ALA A 225 9.98 4.71 18.91
CA ALA A 225 9.01 4.38 19.94
C ALA A 225 9.58 3.37 20.96
N ASP A 226 10.23 2.29 20.49
CA ASP A 226 10.92 1.32 21.35
C ASP A 226 11.97 2.00 22.24
N HIS A 227 12.72 2.94 21.68
CA HIS A 227 13.72 3.71 22.43
C HIS A 227 13.07 4.60 23.48
N LEU A 228 11.99 5.30 23.17
CA LEU A 228 11.23 6.11 24.13
C LEU A 228 10.63 5.26 25.25
N VAL A 229 10.03 4.12 24.90
CA VAL A 229 9.50 3.16 25.89
C VAL A 229 10.61 2.62 26.79
N GLY A 230 11.78 2.33 26.23
CA GLY A 230 12.97 1.93 27.00
C GLY A 230 13.35 2.98 28.04
N ILE A 231 13.48 4.24 27.63
CA ILE A 231 13.78 5.36 28.53
C ILE A 231 12.73 5.50 29.65
N ILE A 232 11.45 5.42 29.29
CA ILE A 232 10.34 5.54 30.25
C ILE A 232 10.37 4.40 31.28
N ASN A 233 10.67 3.18 30.84
CA ASN A 233 10.70 2.01 31.70
C ASN A 233 11.96 1.92 32.59
N GLU A 234 13.10 2.39 32.09
CA GLU A 234 14.39 2.32 32.83
C GLU A 234 14.53 3.45 33.81
N ASP A 235 14.18 4.68 33.45
CA ASP A 235 14.46 5.87 34.27
C ASP A 235 13.21 6.49 34.91
N GLY A 236 12.01 6.07 34.51
CA GLY A 236 10.77 6.77 34.86
C GLY A 236 10.73 8.20 34.27
N LEU A 237 9.60 8.89 34.45
CA LEU A 237 9.47 10.29 34.00
C LEU A 237 10.32 11.28 34.78
N GLU A 238 10.81 10.88 35.98
CA GLU A 238 11.64 11.71 36.84
C GLU A 238 13.14 11.70 36.47
N GLY A 239 13.57 10.72 35.67
CA GLY A 239 14.95 10.50 35.23
C GLY A 239 15.34 11.03 33.85
N CYS A 240 14.46 11.76 33.16
CA CYS A 240 14.84 12.31 31.86
C CYS A 240 16.03 13.28 31.99
N PRO A 241 17.26 12.86 31.64
CA PRO A 241 18.39 13.79 31.66
C PRO A 241 18.19 14.81 30.54
N GLY A 242 18.27 16.07 30.84
CA GLY A 242 18.10 17.20 29.93
C GLY A 242 19.07 17.26 28.73
N LYS A 243 19.72 16.16 28.39
CA LYS A 243 20.63 16.01 27.25
C LYS A 243 20.60 14.55 26.73
N ALA A 244 19.54 14.13 26.09
CA ALA A 244 19.61 12.91 25.30
C ALA A 244 20.32 13.22 23.98
N THR A 245 21.52 12.71 23.78
CA THR A 245 22.20 12.73 22.49
C THR A 245 21.71 11.51 21.70
N VAL A 246 20.76 11.70 20.79
CA VAL A 246 20.35 10.65 19.86
C VAL A 246 21.45 10.49 18.82
N VAL A 247 22.23 9.42 18.94
CA VAL A 247 23.22 9.04 17.93
C VAL A 247 22.51 8.14 16.92
N LEU A 248 22.24 8.67 15.73
CA LEU A 248 21.73 7.88 14.62
C LEU A 248 22.89 7.16 13.92
N PRO A 249 22.98 5.82 13.97
CA PRO A 249 24.03 5.12 13.25
C PRO A 249 23.78 5.23 11.75
N VAL A 250 24.73 5.75 11.01
CA VAL A 250 24.70 5.80 9.55
C VAL A 250 25.36 4.54 9.01
N LYS A 251 24.65 3.77 8.19
CA LYS A 251 25.18 2.56 7.56
C LYS A 251 26.40 2.94 6.71
N GLY A 252 27.60 2.52 7.12
CA GLY A 252 28.85 2.77 6.40
C GLY A 252 29.52 4.13 6.64
N GLY A 253 29.04 4.94 7.60
CA GLY A 253 29.60 6.22 7.96
C GLY A 253 29.80 6.39 9.48
N ARG A 254 30.63 7.36 9.87
CA ARG A 254 30.76 7.73 11.28
C ARG A 254 29.42 8.32 11.78
N PRO A 255 28.99 8.04 13.01
CA PRO A 255 27.79 8.64 13.58
C PRO A 255 27.95 10.17 13.60
N VAL A 256 26.98 10.86 13.01
CA VAL A 256 26.89 12.32 13.09
C VAL A 256 26.02 12.65 14.30
N PRO A 257 26.56 13.30 15.32
CA PRO A 257 25.74 13.76 16.44
C PRO A 257 24.80 14.85 15.93
N TYR A 258 23.51 14.64 16.04
CA TYR A 258 22.52 15.71 15.87
C TYR A 258 22.41 16.45 17.20
N PRO A 259 22.85 17.70 17.29
CA PRO A 259 22.61 18.49 18.49
C PRO A 259 21.12 18.90 18.50
N PHE A 260 20.35 18.29 19.37
CA PHE A 260 19.07 18.85 19.78
C PHE A 260 19.43 20.06 20.68
N VAL A 261 19.42 21.24 20.10
CA VAL A 261 19.49 22.48 20.89
C VAL A 261 18.06 22.71 21.39
N ALA A 262 17.81 22.39 22.65
CA ALA A 262 16.62 22.87 23.33
C ALA A 262 16.67 24.41 23.35
N PRO A 263 15.54 25.10 23.01
CA PRO A 263 15.50 26.54 23.15
C PRO A 263 15.76 26.90 24.61
N ALA A 264 16.72 27.80 24.83
CA ALA A 264 16.96 28.38 26.12
C ALA A 264 15.70 29.11 26.56
N GLY A 265 15.13 28.75 27.71
CA GLY A 265 14.06 29.44 28.40
C GLY A 265 14.47 30.79 28.94
#